data_08f82eaf1a51f256240bd9bf60bcee89
#
_entry.id   08f82eaf1a51f256240bd9bf60bcee89
#
_cell.length_a   1.000
_cell.length_b   1.000
_cell.length_c   1.000
_cell.angle_alpha   90.00
_cell.angle_beta   90.00
_cell.angle_gamma   90.00
#
_symmetry.space_group_name_H-M   'P 1'
#
loop_
_entity.id
_entity.type
_entity.pdbx_description
1 polymer ?
#
loop_
_entity_poly.entity_id
_entity_poly.type
_entity_poly.pdbx_seq_one_letter_code
_entity_poly.pdbx_strand_id
1 'polypeptide(L)'
;MASSLNLGSPAPSIKVQDWLRGDPISNFQLGEIYIVEFFSTTCGYCGPELSELAKLHKKFSEAGVEFIGIAASEEAATADDARAQVDASITKSLPNTNIRMGFDHSGEMDEDWLKASLSFHVPKAFVVDRDGSIAFIGDLVVLEDVLPKVIDGSWRASAEAMNAEEERIAEARLRLRR
;
A
#
# COMPACT_ATOMS: atom_id res chain seq x y z
N MET A 1 7.79 22.06 -0.54
CA MET A 1 6.39 21.61 -0.41
C MET A 1 6.31 20.13 -0.71
N ALA A 2 5.77 19.34 0.22
CA ALA A 2 5.44 17.95 -0.10
C ALA A 2 4.38 17.97 -1.19
N SER A 3 4.63 17.29 -2.30
CA SER A 3 3.62 17.12 -3.35
C SER A 3 2.49 16.24 -2.79
N SER A 4 1.25 16.63 -3.00
CA SER A 4 0.10 15.83 -2.61
C SER A 4 -0.02 14.60 -3.52
N LEU A 5 -0.37 13.46 -2.92
CA LEU A 5 -0.55 12.20 -3.62
C LEU A 5 -2.03 11.87 -3.70
N ASN A 6 -2.58 11.86 -4.90
CA ASN A 6 -4.00 11.68 -5.17
C ASN A 6 -4.22 10.73 -6.34
N LEU A 7 -5.48 10.43 -6.62
CA LEU A 7 -5.87 9.72 -7.84
C LEU A 7 -5.28 10.44 -9.06
N GLY A 8 -4.56 9.72 -9.89
CA GLY A 8 -3.90 10.24 -11.08
C GLY A 8 -2.51 10.80 -10.87
N SER A 9 -2.07 10.99 -9.63
CA SER A 9 -0.69 11.42 -9.35
C SER A 9 0.31 10.33 -9.74
N PRO A 10 1.52 10.69 -10.21
CA PRO A 10 2.59 9.71 -10.36
C PRO A 10 2.90 9.05 -9.00
N ALA A 11 3.04 7.73 -8.98
CA ALA A 11 3.41 7.01 -7.76
C ALA A 11 4.86 7.35 -7.39
N PRO A 12 5.14 7.64 -6.10
CA PRO A 12 6.52 7.85 -5.66
C PRO A 12 7.34 6.57 -5.77
N SER A 13 8.67 6.71 -5.78
CA SER A 13 9.57 5.56 -5.72
C SER A 13 9.43 4.84 -4.38
N ILE A 14 9.78 3.55 -4.37
CA ILE A 14 9.84 2.76 -3.14
C ILE A 14 11.26 2.87 -2.58
N LYS A 15 11.38 3.46 -1.39
CA LYS A 15 12.64 3.71 -0.70
C LYS A 15 12.64 3.03 0.65
N VAL A 16 12.83 1.73 0.65
CA VAL A 16 12.88 0.94 1.88
C VAL A 16 14.32 0.65 2.27
N GLN A 17 14.56 0.47 3.58
CA GLN A 17 15.88 0.13 4.09
C GLN A 17 16.24 -1.32 3.78
N ASP A 18 15.27 -2.23 3.92
CA ASP A 18 15.46 -3.65 3.70
C ASP A 18 14.26 -4.28 2.99
N TRP A 19 14.54 -5.24 2.13
CA TRP A 19 13.54 -6.15 1.60
C TRP A 19 13.59 -7.44 2.38
N LEU A 20 12.53 -7.75 3.12
CA LEU A 20 12.45 -8.94 3.98
C LEU A 20 11.98 -10.16 3.22
N ARG A 21 11.23 -9.97 2.13
CA ARG A 21 10.75 -11.02 1.22
C ARG A 21 10.73 -10.48 -0.20
N GLY A 22 10.95 -11.36 -1.16
CA GLY A 22 10.89 -11.04 -2.59
C GLY A 22 12.09 -10.27 -3.11
N ASP A 23 12.10 -10.01 -4.41
CA ASP A 23 13.18 -9.28 -5.06
C ASP A 23 13.03 -7.77 -4.87
N PRO A 24 14.14 -7.03 -4.66
CA PRO A 24 14.09 -5.58 -4.52
C PRO A 24 13.45 -4.89 -5.73
N ILE A 25 12.67 -3.84 -5.45
CA ILE A 25 12.08 -2.97 -6.47
C ILE A 25 12.14 -1.53 -5.97
N SER A 26 12.48 -0.58 -6.83
CA SER A 26 12.48 0.84 -6.48
C SER A 26 11.46 1.63 -7.29
N ASN A 27 11.22 1.23 -8.53
CA ASN A 27 10.30 1.89 -9.44
C ASN A 27 9.29 0.91 -10.01
N PHE A 28 8.13 1.42 -10.40
CA PHE A 28 7.06 0.63 -10.98
C PHE A 28 7.28 0.46 -12.48
N GLN A 29 7.20 -0.78 -12.95
CA GLN A 29 7.34 -1.09 -14.36
C GLN A 29 6.06 -0.72 -15.10
N LEU A 30 6.19 0.02 -16.21
CA LEU A 30 5.06 0.38 -17.06
C LEU A 30 4.42 -0.90 -17.64
N GLY A 31 3.10 -0.91 -17.70
CA GLY A 31 2.33 -2.05 -18.18
C GLY A 31 1.88 -3.02 -17.09
N GLU A 32 2.38 -2.86 -15.87
CA GLU A 32 2.00 -3.70 -14.73
C GLU A 32 1.22 -2.93 -13.69
N ILE A 33 0.29 -3.61 -13.02
CA ILE A 33 -0.50 -3.08 -11.91
C ILE A 33 0.12 -3.53 -10.60
N TYR A 34 0.26 -2.61 -9.65
CA TYR A 34 0.83 -2.90 -8.33
C TYR A 34 -0.15 -2.54 -7.22
N ILE A 35 -0.19 -3.39 -6.20
CA ILE A 35 -0.84 -3.09 -4.92
C ILE A 35 0.27 -2.83 -3.91
N VAL A 36 0.25 -1.68 -3.26
CA VAL A 36 1.19 -1.33 -2.18
C VAL A 36 0.38 -1.18 -0.90
N GLU A 37 0.55 -2.13 0.03
CA GLU A 37 -0.16 -2.18 1.30
C GLU A 37 0.76 -1.76 2.43
N PHE A 38 0.40 -0.69 3.12
CA PHE A 38 1.10 -0.24 4.33
C PHE A 38 0.47 -0.89 5.56
N PHE A 39 1.30 -1.47 6.41
CA PHE A 39 0.88 -2.15 7.62
C PHE A 39 1.87 -1.91 8.77
N SER A 40 1.48 -2.30 9.99
CA SER A 40 2.35 -2.24 11.18
C SER A 40 2.07 -3.44 12.08
N THR A 41 3.09 -3.93 12.75
CA THR A 41 2.95 -5.02 13.74
C THR A 41 2.25 -4.55 15.02
N THR A 42 2.23 -3.25 15.28
CA THR A 42 1.55 -2.65 16.45
C THR A 42 0.09 -2.32 16.17
N CYS A 43 -0.36 -2.49 14.95
CA CYS A 43 -1.74 -2.26 14.53
C CYS A 43 -2.58 -3.52 14.76
N GLY A 44 -3.66 -3.40 15.56
CA GLY A 44 -4.53 -4.53 15.89
C GLY A 44 -5.28 -5.12 14.70
N TYR A 45 -5.43 -4.37 13.61
CA TYR A 45 -6.13 -4.81 12.40
C TYR A 45 -5.21 -5.33 11.32
N CYS A 46 -3.90 -5.13 11.45
CA CYS A 46 -2.95 -5.44 10.38
C CYS A 46 -2.69 -6.94 10.20
N GLY A 47 -2.86 -7.74 11.25
CA GLY A 47 -2.77 -9.21 11.11
C GLY A 47 -3.82 -9.77 10.16
N PRO A 48 -5.12 -9.50 10.37
CA PRO A 48 -6.17 -9.86 9.42
C PRO A 48 -5.96 -9.26 8.03
N GLU A 49 -5.43 -8.04 7.94
CA GLU A 49 -5.11 -7.38 6.67
C GLU A 49 -4.05 -8.13 5.87
N LEU A 50 -3.00 -8.65 6.51
CA LEU A 50 -1.99 -9.46 5.84
C LEU A 50 -2.60 -10.75 5.28
N SER A 51 -3.53 -11.36 5.99
CA SER A 51 -4.25 -12.53 5.51
C SER A 51 -5.12 -12.20 4.30
N GLU A 52 -5.78 -11.05 4.30
CA GLU A 52 -6.56 -10.57 3.16
C GLU A 52 -5.67 -10.25 1.96
N LEU A 53 -4.50 -9.66 2.19
CA LEU A 53 -3.51 -9.41 1.14
C LEU A 53 -3.11 -10.73 0.46
N ALA A 54 -2.88 -11.79 1.22
CA ALA A 54 -2.55 -13.10 0.69
C ALA A 54 -3.68 -13.68 -0.17
N LYS A 55 -4.94 -13.49 0.23
CA LYS A 55 -6.11 -13.94 -0.54
C LYS A 55 -6.22 -13.19 -1.87
N LEU A 56 -6.06 -11.88 -1.84
CA LEU A 56 -6.08 -11.05 -3.05
C LEU A 56 -4.91 -11.42 -3.99
N HIS A 57 -3.74 -11.65 -3.44
CA HIS A 57 -2.58 -12.11 -4.20
C HIS A 57 -2.87 -13.41 -4.93
N LYS A 58 -3.44 -14.39 -4.23
CA LYS A 58 -3.82 -15.67 -4.82
C LYS A 58 -4.84 -15.49 -5.94
N LYS A 59 -5.78 -14.57 -5.78
CA LYS A 59 -6.86 -14.33 -6.75
C LYS A 59 -6.40 -13.57 -7.99
N PHE A 60 -5.51 -12.58 -7.83
CA PHE A 60 -5.19 -11.62 -8.89
C PHE A 60 -3.77 -11.70 -9.44
N SER A 61 -2.87 -12.48 -8.86
CA SER A 61 -1.48 -12.58 -9.35
C SER A 61 -1.39 -13.07 -10.79
N GLU A 62 -2.25 -14.00 -11.18
CA GLU A 62 -2.29 -14.53 -12.55
C GLU A 62 -2.83 -13.49 -13.56
N ALA A 63 -3.53 -12.48 -13.10
CA ALA A 63 -4.01 -11.38 -13.93
C ALA A 63 -2.94 -10.28 -14.14
N GLY A 64 -1.71 -10.50 -13.70
CA GLY A 64 -0.60 -9.56 -13.86
C GLY A 64 -0.55 -8.47 -12.79
N VAL A 65 -1.16 -8.69 -11.64
CA VAL A 65 -1.11 -7.75 -10.52
C VAL A 65 0.01 -8.17 -9.56
N GLU A 66 0.94 -7.25 -9.30
CA GLU A 66 2.04 -7.42 -8.35
C GLU A 66 1.64 -6.87 -6.98
N PHE A 67 2.05 -7.56 -5.91
CA PHE A 67 1.69 -7.20 -4.54
C PHE A 67 2.93 -6.87 -3.73
N ILE A 68 2.88 -5.76 -2.97
CA ILE A 68 3.97 -5.28 -2.14
C ILE A 68 3.40 -4.87 -0.79
N GLY A 69 3.95 -5.41 0.30
CA GLY A 69 3.66 -4.96 1.65
C GLY A 69 4.79 -4.07 2.16
N ILE A 70 4.46 -2.97 2.82
CA ILE A 70 5.43 -2.03 3.37
C ILE A 70 5.14 -1.80 4.85
N ALA A 71 6.14 -2.08 5.69
CA ALA A 71 6.10 -1.74 7.11
C ALA A 71 6.95 -0.48 7.32
N ALA A 72 6.28 0.66 7.45
CA ALA A 72 6.92 1.97 7.52
C ALA A 72 6.54 2.77 8.77
N SER A 73 5.74 2.20 9.68
CA SER A 73 5.20 2.91 10.84
C SER A 73 5.40 2.12 12.15
N GLU A 74 6.53 1.42 12.26
CA GLU A 74 6.84 0.66 13.46
C GLU A 74 7.29 1.57 14.61
N GLU A 75 6.81 1.28 15.83
CA GLU A 75 7.06 2.08 17.03
C GLU A 75 8.19 1.55 17.91
N ALA A 76 8.95 0.57 17.44
CA ALA A 76 10.08 0.03 18.21
C ALA A 76 11.19 1.07 18.41
N ALA A 77 11.90 0.96 19.52
CA ALA A 77 12.92 1.95 19.90
C ALA A 77 14.11 2.00 18.92
N THR A 78 14.44 0.90 18.27
CA THR A 78 15.53 0.83 17.29
C THR A 78 15.04 0.23 15.99
N ALA A 79 15.76 0.54 14.89
CA ALA A 79 15.47 -0.04 13.58
C ALA A 79 15.64 -1.57 13.59
N ASP A 80 16.65 -2.09 14.30
CA ASP A 80 16.89 -3.52 14.38
C ASP A 80 15.75 -4.25 15.10
N ASP A 81 15.24 -3.69 16.19
CA ASP A 81 14.10 -4.25 16.92
C ASP A 81 12.83 -4.22 16.06
N ALA A 82 12.59 -3.10 15.39
CA ALA A 82 11.44 -2.95 14.48
C ALA A 82 11.49 -3.97 13.35
N ARG A 83 12.65 -4.12 12.73
CA ARG A 83 12.87 -5.07 11.65
C ARG A 83 12.62 -6.51 12.11
N ALA A 84 13.12 -6.88 13.27
CA ALA A 84 12.91 -8.22 13.83
C ALA A 84 11.43 -8.50 14.11
N GLN A 85 10.70 -7.53 14.64
CA GLN A 85 9.25 -7.63 14.88
C GLN A 85 8.48 -7.83 13.58
N VAL A 86 8.80 -7.07 12.54
CA VAL A 86 8.17 -7.19 11.24
C VAL A 86 8.44 -8.56 10.62
N ASP A 87 9.69 -8.99 10.64
CA ASP A 87 10.08 -10.29 10.08
C ASP A 87 9.34 -11.45 10.78
N ALA A 88 9.26 -11.42 12.11
CA ALA A 88 8.52 -12.41 12.89
C ALA A 88 7.03 -12.41 12.57
N SER A 89 6.44 -11.24 12.40
CA SER A 89 5.03 -11.09 12.05
C SER A 89 4.72 -11.65 10.66
N ILE A 90 5.59 -11.38 9.68
CA ILE A 90 5.45 -11.92 8.32
C ILE A 90 5.56 -13.45 8.36
N THR A 91 6.53 -13.98 9.07
CA THR A 91 6.72 -15.45 9.20
C THR A 91 5.46 -16.11 9.79
N LYS A 92 4.86 -15.48 10.79
CA LYS A 92 3.65 -15.99 11.46
C LYS A 92 2.41 -15.90 10.56
N SER A 93 2.19 -14.74 9.92
CA SER A 93 0.95 -14.45 9.19
C SER A 93 0.99 -14.92 7.75
N LEU A 94 2.17 -14.93 7.12
CA LEU A 94 2.36 -15.26 5.71
C LEU A 94 3.53 -16.23 5.54
N PRO A 95 3.44 -17.46 6.11
CA PRO A 95 4.54 -18.42 5.98
C PRO A 95 4.81 -18.75 4.51
N ASN A 96 6.07 -18.71 4.12
CA ASN A 96 6.53 -19.02 2.76
C ASN A 96 5.98 -18.08 1.68
N THR A 97 5.63 -16.85 2.03
CA THR A 97 5.13 -15.89 1.05
C THR A 97 6.23 -15.46 0.07
N ASN A 98 5.85 -15.26 -1.19
CA ASN A 98 6.67 -14.64 -2.23
C ASN A 98 6.23 -13.20 -2.52
N ILE A 99 5.27 -12.66 -1.77
CA ILE A 99 4.90 -11.26 -1.84
C ILE A 99 6.10 -10.43 -1.38
N ARG A 100 6.44 -9.38 -2.14
CA ARG A 100 7.50 -8.46 -1.72
C ARG A 100 7.12 -7.79 -0.43
N MET A 101 8.01 -7.82 0.56
CA MET A 101 7.82 -7.20 1.86
C MET A 101 8.99 -6.29 2.16
N GLY A 102 8.74 -4.99 2.18
CA GLY A 102 9.73 -3.96 2.47
C GLY A 102 9.60 -3.43 3.89
N PHE A 103 10.71 -3.02 4.46
CA PHE A 103 10.80 -2.42 5.79
C PHE A 103 11.49 -1.07 5.71
N ASP A 104 10.87 -0.03 6.27
CA ASP A 104 11.45 1.30 6.36
C ASP A 104 11.23 1.91 7.74
N HIS A 105 12.31 2.31 8.39
CA HIS A 105 12.31 3.01 9.68
C HIS A 105 12.80 4.46 9.54
N SER A 106 13.19 4.88 8.31
CA SER A 106 13.70 6.23 8.05
C SER A 106 12.60 7.30 8.07
N GLY A 107 11.36 6.93 7.80
CA GLY A 107 10.24 7.84 7.65
C GLY A 107 10.00 8.31 6.22
N GLU A 108 10.86 7.97 5.26
CA GLU A 108 10.69 8.41 3.86
C GLU A 108 9.42 7.84 3.23
N MET A 109 9.14 6.54 3.42
CA MET A 109 7.93 5.92 2.87
C MET A 109 6.67 6.50 3.50
N ASP A 110 6.68 6.76 4.81
CA ASP A 110 5.57 7.40 5.50
C ASP A 110 5.31 8.81 4.95
N GLU A 111 6.36 9.61 4.76
CA GLU A 111 6.26 10.97 4.19
C GLU A 111 5.75 10.96 2.75
N ASP A 112 6.39 10.16 1.89
CA ASP A 112 6.13 10.19 0.45
C ASP A 112 4.77 9.59 0.07
N TRP A 113 4.27 8.64 0.86
CA TRP A 113 3.03 7.91 0.56
C TRP A 113 1.89 8.23 1.52
N LEU A 114 2.06 7.99 2.81
CA LEU A 114 0.98 8.13 3.78
C LEU A 114 0.63 9.60 4.04
N LYS A 115 1.60 10.40 4.45
CA LYS A 115 1.36 11.82 4.72
C LYS A 115 0.99 12.59 3.46
N ALA A 116 1.67 12.33 2.35
CA ALA A 116 1.39 12.97 1.08
C ALA A 116 -0.04 12.72 0.57
N SER A 117 -0.62 11.58 0.91
CA SER A 117 -1.99 11.22 0.54
C SER A 117 -3.03 11.57 1.60
N LEU A 118 -2.64 12.22 2.69
CA LEU A 118 -3.48 12.49 3.86
C LEU A 118 -3.99 11.20 4.53
N SER A 119 -3.19 10.15 4.50
CA SER A 119 -3.47 8.88 5.15
C SER A 119 -2.71 8.83 6.47
N PHE A 120 -3.41 9.05 7.59
CA PHE A 120 -2.79 9.23 8.91
C PHE A 120 -2.78 7.97 9.76
N HIS A 121 -3.16 6.85 9.19
CA HIS A 121 -3.18 5.56 9.89
C HIS A 121 -2.92 4.41 8.91
N VAL A 122 -2.47 3.30 9.43
CA VAL A 122 -2.37 2.02 8.73
C VAL A 122 -3.46 1.09 9.29
N PRO A 123 -3.91 0.07 8.55
CA PRO A 123 -3.48 -0.28 7.20
C PRO A 123 -4.00 0.67 6.12
N LYS A 124 -3.29 0.77 5.01
CA LYS A 124 -3.71 1.60 3.87
C LYS A 124 -3.18 1.00 2.57
N ALA A 125 -4.05 0.88 1.57
CA ALA A 125 -3.71 0.31 0.29
C ALA A 125 -3.66 1.36 -0.81
N PHE A 126 -2.67 1.23 -1.69
CA PHE A 126 -2.50 2.04 -2.89
C PHE A 126 -2.49 1.12 -4.11
N VAL A 127 -3.23 1.49 -5.15
CA VAL A 127 -3.16 0.81 -6.44
C VAL A 127 -2.40 1.71 -7.41
N VAL A 128 -1.34 1.17 -8.01
CA VAL A 128 -0.55 1.84 -9.04
C VAL A 128 -0.91 1.22 -10.38
N ASP A 129 -1.41 2.03 -11.30
CA ASP A 129 -1.86 1.59 -12.62
C ASP A 129 -0.68 1.36 -13.58
N ARG A 130 -0.98 0.84 -14.75
CA ARG A 130 0.00 0.49 -15.80
C ARG A 130 0.82 1.66 -16.31
N ASP A 131 0.32 2.89 -16.16
CA ASP A 131 1.04 4.11 -16.53
C ASP A 131 1.89 4.70 -15.39
N GLY A 132 1.98 4.00 -14.25
CA GLY A 132 2.72 4.47 -13.08
C GLY A 132 1.97 5.46 -12.20
N SER A 133 0.70 5.74 -12.48
CA SER A 133 -0.11 6.68 -11.72
C SER A 133 -0.96 5.97 -10.67
N ILE A 134 -1.30 6.69 -9.60
CA ILE A 134 -2.19 6.19 -8.54
C ILE A 134 -3.60 6.02 -9.12
N ALA A 135 -4.15 4.82 -9.01
CA ALA A 135 -5.51 4.50 -9.43
C ALA A 135 -6.51 4.47 -8.26
N PHE A 136 -6.03 4.19 -7.04
CA PHE A 136 -6.88 4.07 -5.86
C PHE A 136 -6.06 4.20 -4.59
N ILE A 137 -6.64 4.84 -3.58
CA ILE A 137 -6.09 4.92 -2.22
C ILE A 137 -7.24 4.61 -1.26
N GLY A 138 -7.07 3.61 -0.40
CA GLY A 138 -8.12 3.26 0.54
C GLY A 138 -7.87 1.95 1.28
N ASP A 139 -8.96 1.29 1.64
CA ASP A 139 -8.90 0.06 2.41
C ASP A 139 -8.79 -1.16 1.49
N LEU A 140 -8.02 -2.14 1.93
CA LEU A 140 -7.78 -3.38 1.19
C LEU A 140 -9.07 -4.14 0.88
N VAL A 141 -10.04 -4.09 1.80
CA VAL A 141 -11.31 -4.83 1.68
C VAL A 141 -12.10 -4.49 0.42
N VAL A 142 -11.98 -3.26 -0.10
CA VAL A 142 -12.72 -2.86 -1.31
C VAL A 142 -11.99 -3.21 -2.60
N LEU A 143 -10.74 -3.68 -2.53
CA LEU A 143 -9.95 -3.98 -3.73
C LEU A 143 -10.51 -5.15 -4.54
N GLU A 144 -11.25 -6.06 -3.92
CA GLU A 144 -11.90 -7.14 -4.66
C GLU A 144 -12.87 -6.62 -5.72
N ASP A 145 -13.53 -5.49 -5.43
CA ASP A 145 -14.44 -4.83 -6.36
C ASP A 145 -13.72 -3.85 -7.30
N VAL A 146 -12.66 -3.20 -6.85
CA VAL A 146 -11.92 -2.18 -7.61
C VAL A 146 -10.97 -2.80 -8.63
N LEU A 147 -10.23 -3.86 -8.26
CA LEU A 147 -9.20 -4.45 -9.11
C LEU A 147 -9.70 -4.92 -10.47
N PRO A 148 -10.84 -5.60 -10.60
CA PRO A 148 -11.35 -5.98 -11.92
C PRO A 148 -11.54 -4.79 -12.85
N LYS A 149 -11.95 -3.65 -12.32
CA LYS A 149 -12.16 -2.41 -13.08
C LYS A 149 -10.85 -1.71 -13.44
N VAL A 150 -9.82 -1.81 -12.60
CA VAL A 150 -8.48 -1.34 -12.92
C VAL A 150 -7.88 -2.21 -14.02
N ILE A 151 -8.03 -3.53 -13.90
CA ILE A 151 -7.51 -4.48 -14.88
C ILE A 151 -8.15 -4.28 -16.26
N ASP A 152 -9.46 -4.05 -16.32
CA ASP A 152 -10.16 -3.82 -17.60
C ASP A 152 -10.04 -2.38 -18.14
N GLY A 153 -9.42 -1.48 -17.36
CA GLY A 153 -9.17 -0.09 -17.76
C GLY A 153 -10.33 0.87 -17.52
N SER A 154 -11.44 0.43 -16.93
CA SER A 154 -12.64 1.26 -16.74
C SER A 154 -12.63 2.11 -15.47
N TRP A 155 -11.74 1.82 -14.51
CA TRP A 155 -11.79 2.42 -13.17
C TRP A 155 -11.48 3.91 -13.15
N ARG A 156 -10.32 4.35 -13.64
CA ARG A 156 -9.80 5.71 -13.38
C ARG A 156 -10.66 6.82 -13.97
N ALA A 157 -11.33 6.58 -15.08
CA ALA A 157 -12.23 7.56 -15.71
C ALA A 157 -13.66 7.48 -15.19
N SER A 158 -13.96 6.55 -14.27
CA SER A 158 -15.32 6.33 -13.77
C SER A 158 -15.74 7.38 -12.74
N ALA A 159 -17.04 7.66 -12.67
CA ALA A 159 -17.61 8.47 -11.60
C ALA A 159 -17.39 7.84 -10.23
N GLU A 160 -17.42 6.51 -10.15
CA GLU A 160 -17.18 5.74 -8.92
C GLU A 160 -15.79 6.03 -8.34
N ALA A 161 -14.76 6.03 -9.19
CA ALA A 161 -13.38 6.34 -8.77
C ALA A 161 -13.25 7.78 -8.24
N MET A 162 -13.83 8.73 -8.96
CA MET A 162 -13.82 10.15 -8.58
C MET A 162 -14.55 10.38 -7.27
N ASN A 163 -15.72 9.77 -7.10
CA ASN A 163 -16.50 9.89 -5.87
C ASN A 163 -15.75 9.28 -4.68
N ALA A 164 -15.13 8.12 -4.84
CA ALA A 164 -14.35 7.48 -3.80
C ALA A 164 -13.19 8.37 -3.34
N GLU A 165 -12.49 9.01 -4.28
CA GLU A 165 -11.38 9.91 -3.97
C GLU A 165 -11.85 11.19 -3.28
N GLU A 166 -12.94 11.79 -3.74
CA GLU A 166 -13.52 12.98 -3.11
C GLU A 166 -13.95 12.70 -1.66
N GLU A 167 -14.61 11.58 -1.42
CA GLU A 167 -15.03 11.16 -0.08
C GLU A 167 -13.82 10.92 0.82
N ARG A 168 -12.79 10.25 0.31
CA ARG A 168 -11.55 10.01 1.07
C ARG A 168 -10.89 11.31 1.52
N ILE A 169 -10.75 12.26 0.59
CA ILE A 169 -10.11 13.56 0.88
C ILE A 169 -10.97 14.37 1.85
N ALA A 170 -12.29 14.38 1.67
CA ALA A 170 -13.20 15.10 2.56
C ALA A 170 -13.13 14.54 3.99
N GLU A 171 -13.12 13.22 4.14
CA GLU A 171 -12.98 12.57 5.45
C GLU A 171 -11.65 12.89 6.12
N ALA A 172 -10.56 12.85 5.36
CA ALA A 172 -9.23 13.19 5.87
C ALA A 172 -9.15 14.63 6.36
N ARG A 173 -9.74 15.57 5.62
CA ARG A 173 -9.79 16.98 6.01
C ARG A 173 -10.61 17.22 7.27
N LEU A 174 -11.70 16.47 7.47
CA LEU A 174 -12.48 16.52 8.70
C LEU A 174 -11.67 16.07 9.91
N ARG A 175 -10.85 15.04 9.75
CA ARG A 175 -9.96 14.55 10.82
C ARG A 175 -8.89 15.59 11.20
N LEU A 176 -8.38 16.34 10.24
CA LEU A 176 -7.39 17.40 10.48
C LEU A 176 -7.95 18.59 11.23
N ARG A 177 -9.26 18.79 11.23
CA ARG A 177 -9.93 19.90 11.95
C ARG A 177 -10.28 19.56 13.40
N ARG A 178 -10.08 18.33 13.80
CA ARG A 178 -10.29 17.86 15.18
C ARG A 178 -8.95 17.87 15.91
#